data_dd346000842fb6867eeeb6915fd47f06
#
_entry.id   dd346000842fb6867eeeb6915fd47f06
#
_cell.length_a   1.000
_cell.length_b   1.000
_cell.length_c   1.000
_cell.angle_alpha   90.00
_cell.angle_beta   90.00
_cell.angle_gamma   90.00
#
_symmetry.space_group_name_H-M   'P 1'
#
loop_
_entity.id
_entity.type
_entity.pdbx_description
1 polymer ?
#
loop_
_entity_poly.entity_id
_entity_poly.type
_entity_poly.pdbx_seq_one_letter_code
_entity_poly.pdbx_strand_id
1 'polypeptide(L)'
;MLAAAQEKQFAVPEPAYFEYVPGKGVRAGLHGRCILAGNPAWLKEAGIELPTHVDVASAQILIARDLQWIGSIRIADQVRGEAAEAIRDLHRMGIRTELVTGDSARSAGEVVEDIGVKDISCGLLPEQKSSRVDELIQSGRVVAMIGDGINDAPALSHAHIGVAMGSGTEVAQASANVLLIGNDLRKFVATLKTARWCRAVIFQNFYGTLAVDAAGIVLAAVGLINPLMAAFIHVSSELAFILNSTRLLPRFARQAHNS
;
A
#
# COMPACT_ATOMS: atom_id res chain seq x y z
N MET A 1 12.36 10.35 -16.62
CA MET A 1 13.53 10.91 -17.35
C MET A 1 13.12 11.76 -18.54
N LEU A 2 12.33 11.26 -19.51
CA LEU A 2 11.87 12.06 -20.67
C LEU A 2 11.15 13.36 -20.24
N ALA A 3 10.25 13.27 -19.27
CA ALA A 3 9.54 14.45 -18.74
C ALA A 3 10.51 15.50 -18.17
N ALA A 4 11.53 15.06 -17.41
CA ALA A 4 12.54 15.97 -16.85
C ALA A 4 13.45 16.60 -17.93
N ALA A 5 13.69 15.89 -19.03
CA ALA A 5 14.42 16.46 -20.17
C ALA A 5 13.58 17.49 -20.91
N GLN A 6 12.28 17.22 -21.09
CA GLN A 6 11.32 18.14 -21.71
C GLN A 6 11.13 19.40 -20.86
N GLU A 7 10.99 19.28 -19.55
CA GLU A 7 10.88 20.40 -18.62
C GLU A 7 12.11 21.34 -18.70
N LYS A 8 13.29 20.74 -18.88
CA LYS A 8 14.56 21.49 -19.08
C LYS A 8 14.83 21.90 -20.52
N GLN A 9 13.88 21.69 -21.43
CA GLN A 9 13.97 22.01 -22.85
C GLN A 9 15.20 21.40 -23.56
N PHE A 10 15.67 20.23 -23.09
CA PHE A 10 16.72 19.51 -23.78
C PHE A 10 16.19 18.80 -25.03
N ALA A 11 16.83 19.04 -26.18
CA ALA A 11 16.58 18.23 -27.36
C ALA A 11 17.07 16.80 -27.11
N VAL A 12 16.18 15.84 -27.26
CA VAL A 12 16.51 14.41 -27.14
C VAL A 12 16.76 13.88 -28.55
N PRO A 13 18.03 13.69 -28.98
CA PRO A 13 18.35 13.17 -30.30
C PRO A 13 18.03 11.68 -30.40
N GLU A 14 17.66 11.23 -31.57
CA GLU A 14 17.47 9.80 -31.83
C GLU A 14 18.81 9.07 -31.93
N PRO A 15 18.97 7.92 -31.28
CA PRO A 15 20.19 7.13 -31.35
C PRO A 15 20.27 6.40 -32.70
N ALA A 16 21.47 6.30 -33.24
CA ALA A 16 21.74 5.52 -34.46
C ALA A 16 21.51 4.00 -34.28
N TYR A 17 21.75 3.52 -33.06
CA TYR A 17 21.39 2.17 -32.60
C TYR A 17 21.07 2.19 -31.12
N PHE A 18 20.25 1.22 -30.68
CA PHE A 18 19.86 1.02 -29.29
C PHE A 18 19.81 -0.47 -28.98
N GLU A 19 20.50 -0.87 -27.92
CA GLU A 19 20.53 -2.26 -27.45
C GLU A 19 20.19 -2.29 -25.97
N TYR A 20 19.18 -3.06 -25.59
CA TYR A 20 18.86 -3.34 -24.20
C TYR A 20 19.52 -4.63 -23.76
N VAL A 21 20.32 -4.58 -22.70
CA VAL A 21 20.97 -5.74 -22.09
C VAL A 21 20.26 -6.07 -20.78
N PRO A 22 19.47 -7.15 -20.71
CA PRO A 22 18.68 -7.51 -19.52
C PRO A 22 19.55 -7.60 -18.27
N GLY A 23 19.11 -6.96 -17.18
CA GLY A 23 19.80 -6.94 -15.89
C GLY A 23 21.07 -6.08 -15.83
N LYS A 24 21.51 -5.50 -16.95
CA LYS A 24 22.73 -4.69 -17.01
C LYS A 24 22.45 -3.23 -17.33
N GLY A 25 21.69 -2.95 -18.40
CA GLY A 25 21.41 -1.58 -18.81
C GLY A 25 21.15 -1.43 -20.31
N VAL A 26 21.53 -0.28 -20.87
CA VAL A 26 21.36 0.04 -22.29
C VAL A 26 22.66 0.52 -22.92
N ARG A 27 22.87 0.17 -24.18
CA ARG A 27 23.94 0.67 -25.04
C ARG A 27 23.32 1.40 -26.23
N ALA A 28 23.81 2.58 -26.54
CA ALA A 28 23.29 3.36 -27.64
C ALA A 28 24.38 4.08 -28.39
N GLY A 29 24.22 4.25 -29.70
CA GLY A 29 25.08 5.08 -30.54
C GLY A 29 24.48 6.45 -30.74
N LEU A 30 25.19 7.50 -30.32
CA LEU A 30 24.73 8.88 -30.41
C LEU A 30 25.83 9.77 -31.03
N HIS A 31 25.58 10.40 -32.17
CA HIS A 31 26.54 11.24 -32.86
C HIS A 31 27.92 10.58 -33.09
N GLY A 32 27.91 9.29 -33.47
CA GLY A 32 29.13 8.50 -33.69
C GLY A 32 29.86 8.05 -32.41
N ARG A 33 29.30 8.30 -31.22
CA ARG A 33 29.84 7.89 -29.93
C ARG A 33 29.02 6.79 -29.29
N CYS A 34 29.69 5.91 -28.56
CA CYS A 34 29.01 4.84 -27.81
C CYS A 34 28.65 5.36 -26.40
N ILE A 35 27.35 5.31 -26.08
CA ILE A 35 26.83 5.62 -24.75
C ILE A 35 26.44 4.32 -24.06
N LEU A 36 26.92 4.13 -22.85
CA LEU A 36 26.53 3.05 -21.95
C LEU A 36 25.80 3.67 -20.75
N ALA A 37 24.63 3.14 -20.44
CA ALA A 37 23.88 3.53 -19.24
C ALA A 37 23.39 2.28 -18.52
N GLY A 38 23.89 2.03 -17.31
CA GLY A 38 23.56 0.79 -16.62
C GLY A 38 24.15 0.69 -15.22
N ASN A 39 24.11 -0.53 -14.68
CA ASN A 39 24.61 -0.80 -13.34
C ASN A 39 26.14 -0.73 -13.25
N PRO A 40 26.71 -0.51 -12.05
CA PRO A 40 28.15 -0.40 -11.85
C PRO A 40 28.96 -1.63 -12.28
N ALA A 41 28.38 -2.82 -12.10
CA ALA A 41 29.06 -4.07 -12.45
C ALA A 41 29.29 -4.15 -13.97
N TRP A 42 28.29 -3.79 -14.74
CA TRP A 42 28.38 -3.80 -16.20
C TRP A 42 29.37 -2.77 -16.75
N LEU A 43 29.41 -1.56 -16.19
CA LEU A 43 30.38 -0.56 -16.61
C LEU A 43 31.82 -1.01 -16.31
N LYS A 44 32.04 -1.68 -15.16
CA LYS A 44 33.34 -2.26 -14.83
C LYS A 44 33.71 -3.42 -15.79
N GLU A 45 32.77 -4.30 -16.12
CA GLU A 45 32.98 -5.34 -17.14
C GLU A 45 33.37 -4.75 -18.50
N ALA A 46 32.83 -3.60 -18.86
CA ALA A 46 33.17 -2.87 -20.07
C ALA A 46 34.50 -2.13 -20.00
N GLY A 47 35.26 -2.26 -18.90
CA GLY A 47 36.58 -1.62 -18.73
C GLY A 47 36.53 -0.13 -18.36
N ILE A 48 35.39 0.35 -17.85
CA ILE A 48 35.21 1.75 -17.45
C ILE A 48 35.69 1.95 -16.00
N GLU A 49 36.65 2.81 -15.78
CA GLU A 49 37.12 3.20 -14.46
C GLU A 49 36.07 4.10 -13.79
N LEU A 50 35.58 3.68 -12.64
CA LEU A 50 34.64 4.47 -11.84
C LEU A 50 35.39 5.24 -10.74
N PRO A 51 35.09 6.52 -10.54
CA PRO A 51 35.68 7.28 -9.44
C PRO A 51 35.34 6.67 -8.07
N THR A 52 36.29 6.75 -7.14
CA THR A 52 36.15 6.18 -5.78
C THR A 52 35.01 6.79 -4.95
N HIS A 53 34.57 7.99 -5.31
CA HIS A 53 33.46 8.69 -4.64
C HIS A 53 32.07 8.31 -5.18
N VAL A 54 32.00 7.48 -6.22
CA VAL A 54 30.71 6.97 -6.71
C VAL A 54 30.18 5.94 -5.73
N ASP A 55 29.11 6.28 -5.07
CA ASP A 55 28.42 5.35 -4.16
C ASP A 55 27.69 4.27 -4.98
N VAL A 56 28.36 3.14 -5.10
CA VAL A 56 27.89 1.97 -5.87
C VAL A 56 26.66 1.33 -5.22
N ALA A 57 26.41 1.61 -3.94
CA ALA A 57 25.30 1.02 -3.18
C ALA A 57 23.97 1.77 -3.34
N SER A 58 24.00 2.98 -3.89
CA SER A 58 22.77 3.71 -4.21
C SER A 58 22.25 3.28 -5.58
N ALA A 59 20.92 3.23 -5.74
CA ALA A 59 20.24 2.92 -7.01
C ALA A 59 20.56 4.00 -8.07
N GLN A 60 21.74 3.92 -8.65
CA GLN A 60 22.26 4.87 -9.64
C GLN A 60 22.40 4.17 -10.98
N ILE A 61 21.91 4.83 -12.02
CA ILE A 61 22.30 4.50 -13.37
C ILE A 61 23.59 5.27 -13.65
N LEU A 62 24.67 4.54 -13.86
CA LEU A 62 25.95 5.12 -14.28
C LEU A 62 25.95 5.30 -15.79
N ILE A 63 26.50 6.42 -16.24
CA ILE A 63 26.58 6.75 -17.67
C ILE A 63 28.04 6.91 -18.06
N ALA A 64 28.41 6.24 -19.16
CA ALA A 64 29.68 6.37 -19.79
C ALA A 64 29.55 6.69 -21.28
N ARG A 65 30.52 7.40 -21.80
CA ARG A 65 30.65 7.74 -23.21
C ARG A 65 32.06 7.38 -23.69
N ASP A 66 32.14 6.56 -24.74
CA ASP A 66 33.43 6.10 -25.31
C ASP A 66 34.40 5.55 -24.25
N LEU A 67 33.88 4.68 -23.35
CA LEU A 67 34.61 4.07 -22.22
C LEU A 67 35.01 5.04 -21.09
N GLN A 68 34.59 6.29 -21.13
CA GLN A 68 34.82 7.24 -20.05
C GLN A 68 33.53 7.46 -19.25
N TRP A 69 33.61 7.34 -17.93
CA TRP A 69 32.51 7.72 -17.06
C TRP A 69 32.22 9.23 -17.17
N ILE A 70 30.95 9.60 -17.37
CA ILE A 70 30.52 10.99 -17.51
C ILE A 70 29.55 11.44 -16.42
N GLY A 71 28.96 10.51 -15.68
CA GLY A 71 28.04 10.87 -14.62
C GLY A 71 27.15 9.72 -14.16
N SER A 72 26.27 10.05 -13.24
CA SER A 72 25.26 9.12 -12.73
C SER A 72 23.91 9.80 -12.63
N ILE A 73 22.86 9.02 -12.80
CA ILE A 73 21.48 9.44 -12.55
C ILE A 73 20.97 8.65 -11.35
N ARG A 74 20.59 9.38 -10.31
CA ARG A 74 19.90 8.78 -9.19
C ARG A 74 18.42 8.71 -9.54
N ILE A 75 17.87 7.49 -9.49
CA ILE A 75 16.43 7.27 -9.54
C ILE A 75 16.00 7.08 -8.10
N ALA A 76 15.30 8.07 -7.56
CA ALA A 76 14.61 7.94 -6.29
C ALA A 76 13.12 7.80 -6.61
N ASP A 77 12.47 6.78 -6.08
CA ASP A 77 11.02 6.73 -6.08
C ASP A 77 10.51 7.88 -5.21
N GLN A 78 9.70 8.74 -5.79
CA GLN A 78 9.07 9.79 -5.03
C GLN A 78 8.04 9.17 -4.08
N VAL A 79 8.28 9.36 -2.78
CA VAL A 79 7.27 9.05 -1.79
C VAL A 79 6.01 9.86 -2.10
N ARG A 80 4.89 9.17 -2.20
CA ARG A 80 3.60 9.83 -2.46
C ARG A 80 3.22 10.67 -1.25
N GLY A 81 2.87 11.94 -1.46
CA GLY A 81 2.56 12.87 -0.37
C GLY A 81 1.42 12.38 0.54
N GLU A 82 0.46 11.61 -0.03
CA GLU A 82 -0.63 11.00 0.72
C GLU A 82 -0.21 9.83 1.62
N ALA A 83 0.96 9.21 1.39
CA ALA A 83 1.41 8.08 2.18
C ALA A 83 1.70 8.48 3.63
N ALA A 84 2.39 9.59 3.84
CA ALA A 84 2.69 10.10 5.17
C ALA A 84 1.43 10.45 5.98
N GLU A 85 0.40 10.99 5.32
CA GLU A 85 -0.90 11.27 5.94
C GLU A 85 -1.59 9.96 6.36
N ALA A 86 -1.65 8.99 5.45
CA ALA A 86 -2.26 7.69 5.70
C ALA A 86 -1.57 6.96 6.87
N ILE A 87 -0.24 6.95 6.92
CA ILE A 87 0.53 6.34 8.01
C ILE A 87 0.24 7.02 9.36
N ARG A 88 0.21 8.36 9.39
CA ARG A 88 -0.17 9.09 10.61
C ARG A 88 -1.57 8.73 11.10
N ASP A 89 -2.52 8.60 10.19
CA ASP A 89 -3.89 8.22 10.54
C ASP A 89 -3.96 6.78 11.06
N LEU A 90 -3.23 5.83 10.47
CA LEU A 90 -3.11 4.46 10.97
C LEU A 90 -2.54 4.44 12.39
N HIS A 91 -1.48 5.21 12.66
CA HIS A 91 -0.91 5.32 14.00
C HIS A 91 -1.92 5.90 15.02
N ARG A 92 -2.71 6.92 14.64
CA ARG A 92 -3.80 7.45 15.49
C ARG A 92 -4.88 6.41 15.78
N MET A 93 -5.07 5.45 14.87
CA MET A 93 -5.99 4.33 15.07
C MET A 93 -5.40 3.19 15.91
N GLY A 94 -4.15 3.32 16.40
CA GLY A 94 -3.43 2.31 17.17
C GLY A 94 -2.87 1.19 16.31
N ILE A 95 -2.73 1.38 15.00
CA ILE A 95 -2.18 0.39 14.07
C ILE A 95 -0.68 0.66 13.89
N ARG A 96 0.13 -0.38 14.12
CA ARG A 96 1.57 -0.34 13.83
C ARG A 96 1.79 -0.56 12.33
N THR A 97 2.78 0.12 11.78
CA THR A 97 3.13 0.01 10.37
C THR A 97 4.59 -0.39 10.24
N GLU A 98 4.87 -1.24 9.26
CA GLU A 98 6.21 -1.71 8.92
C GLU A 98 6.40 -1.58 7.41
N LEU A 99 7.56 -1.05 7.00
CA LEU A 99 7.97 -1.05 5.60
C LEU A 99 8.71 -2.36 5.30
N VAL A 100 8.18 -3.13 4.36
CA VAL A 100 8.77 -4.39 3.89
C VAL A 100 9.18 -4.22 2.44
N THR A 101 10.49 -4.17 2.16
CA THR A 101 11.01 -3.87 0.82
C THR A 101 12.20 -4.75 0.43
N GLY A 102 12.37 -4.96 -0.88
CA GLY A 102 13.58 -5.56 -1.43
C GLY A 102 14.74 -4.58 -1.59
N ASP A 103 14.51 -3.30 -1.38
CA ASP A 103 15.51 -2.25 -1.51
C ASP A 103 16.56 -2.31 -0.40
N SER A 104 17.68 -1.62 -0.65
CA SER A 104 18.75 -1.51 0.34
C SER A 104 18.30 -0.70 1.58
N ALA A 105 18.95 -0.95 2.70
CA ALA A 105 18.69 -0.24 3.95
C ALA A 105 18.79 1.29 3.82
N ARG A 106 19.65 1.78 2.94
CA ARG A 106 19.81 3.21 2.68
C ARG A 106 18.61 3.80 1.97
N SER A 107 18.17 3.17 0.85
CA SER A 107 16.96 3.63 0.12
C SER A 107 15.72 3.54 0.99
N ALA A 108 15.57 2.46 1.75
CA ALA A 108 14.47 2.29 2.69
C ALA A 108 14.47 3.34 3.80
N GLY A 109 15.65 3.74 4.30
CA GLY A 109 15.80 4.77 5.32
C GLY A 109 15.31 6.15 4.86
N GLU A 110 15.66 6.56 3.63
CA GLU A 110 15.19 7.82 3.04
C GLU A 110 13.64 7.85 2.96
N VAL A 111 13.03 6.75 2.50
CA VAL A 111 11.56 6.63 2.41
C VAL A 111 10.90 6.71 3.78
N VAL A 112 11.47 6.05 4.77
CA VAL A 112 10.90 5.95 6.12
C VAL A 112 10.87 7.29 6.85
N GLU A 113 11.90 8.10 6.71
CA GLU A 113 11.95 9.45 7.28
C GLU A 113 10.79 10.30 6.74
N ASP A 114 10.51 10.18 5.43
CA ASP A 114 9.45 10.95 4.77
C ASP A 114 8.03 10.51 5.19
N ILE A 115 7.80 9.21 5.37
CA ILE A 115 6.45 8.68 5.66
C ILE A 115 6.17 8.44 7.15
N GLY A 116 7.19 8.49 8.00
CA GLY A 116 7.03 8.32 9.45
C GLY A 116 6.77 6.89 9.92
N VAL A 117 7.19 5.89 9.16
CA VAL A 117 7.21 4.48 9.58
C VAL A 117 8.41 4.26 10.49
N LYS A 118 8.30 3.40 11.51
CA LYS A 118 9.38 3.15 12.47
C LYS A 118 10.05 1.79 12.28
N ASP A 119 9.28 0.81 11.84
CA ASP A 119 9.75 -0.55 11.69
C ASP A 119 10.06 -0.81 10.21
N ILE A 120 11.27 -1.31 9.91
CA ILE A 120 11.75 -1.54 8.54
C ILE A 120 12.30 -2.96 8.42
N SER A 121 11.89 -3.65 7.37
CA SER A 121 12.50 -4.89 6.90
C SER A 121 12.91 -4.69 5.43
N CYS A 122 14.21 -4.52 5.19
CA CYS A 122 14.78 -4.19 3.89
C CYS A 122 15.65 -5.32 3.33
N GLY A 123 15.93 -5.27 2.02
CA GLY A 123 16.75 -6.27 1.32
C GLY A 123 16.08 -7.64 1.22
N LEU A 124 14.76 -7.73 1.32
CA LEU A 124 14.03 -8.99 1.38
C LEU A 124 13.70 -9.50 -0.02
N LEU A 125 13.95 -10.79 -0.24
CA LEU A 125 13.42 -11.54 -1.38
C LEU A 125 11.91 -11.78 -1.20
N PRO A 126 11.17 -12.10 -2.28
CA PRO A 126 9.72 -12.35 -2.20
C PRO A 126 9.32 -13.38 -1.14
N GLU A 127 10.06 -14.49 -1.05
CA GLU A 127 9.85 -15.54 -0.06
C GLU A 127 10.07 -15.04 1.39
N GLN A 128 11.07 -14.17 1.57
CA GLN A 128 11.37 -13.59 2.88
C GLN A 128 10.30 -12.57 3.32
N LYS A 129 9.65 -11.88 2.37
CA LYS A 129 8.49 -11.03 2.68
C LYS A 129 7.33 -11.85 3.23
N SER A 130 7.05 -13.01 2.64
CA SER A 130 6.03 -13.95 3.15
C SER A 130 6.39 -14.48 4.52
N SER A 131 7.65 -14.90 4.72
CA SER A 131 8.14 -15.36 6.02
C SER A 131 7.99 -14.28 7.09
N ARG A 132 8.25 -13.00 6.73
CA ARG A 132 8.06 -11.87 7.66
C ARG A 132 6.60 -11.71 8.08
N VAL A 133 5.66 -11.86 7.14
CA VAL A 133 4.22 -11.85 7.45
C VAL A 133 3.86 -13.00 8.40
N ASP A 134 4.37 -14.20 8.15
CA ASP A 134 4.12 -15.38 8.99
C ASP A 134 4.67 -15.20 10.42
N GLU A 135 5.86 -14.61 10.57
CA GLU A 135 6.44 -14.27 11.90
C GLU A 135 5.51 -13.33 12.68
N LEU A 136 4.98 -12.30 12.01
CA LEU A 136 4.07 -11.37 12.65
C LEU A 136 2.77 -12.06 13.09
N ILE A 137 2.23 -12.95 12.25
CA ILE A 137 1.04 -13.74 12.55
C ILE A 137 1.30 -14.69 13.74
N GLN A 138 2.41 -15.41 13.71
CA GLN A 138 2.80 -16.31 14.80
C GLN A 138 3.02 -15.58 16.13
N SER A 139 3.40 -14.30 16.08
CA SER A 139 3.46 -13.44 17.28
C SER A 139 2.10 -12.99 17.81
N GLY A 140 0.98 -13.51 17.24
CA GLY A 140 -0.39 -13.20 17.65
C GLY A 140 -0.94 -11.87 17.10
N ARG A 141 -0.33 -11.32 16.07
CA ARG A 141 -0.79 -10.06 15.44
C ARG A 141 -1.76 -10.34 14.31
N VAL A 142 -2.72 -9.45 14.13
CA VAL A 142 -3.55 -9.39 12.92
C VAL A 142 -2.84 -8.53 11.90
N VAL A 143 -2.45 -9.14 10.78
CA VAL A 143 -1.59 -8.52 9.76
C VAL A 143 -2.40 -8.18 8.52
N ALA A 144 -2.29 -6.94 8.07
CA ALA A 144 -2.68 -6.53 6.72
C ALA A 144 -1.41 -6.26 5.90
N MET A 145 -1.29 -6.90 4.73
CA MET A 145 -0.21 -6.66 3.77
C MET A 145 -0.75 -5.82 2.62
N ILE A 146 -0.04 -4.75 2.27
CA ILE A 146 -0.37 -3.90 1.13
C ILE A 146 0.77 -3.98 0.13
N GLY A 147 0.46 -4.28 -1.14
CA GLY A 147 1.46 -4.41 -2.19
C GLY A 147 0.87 -4.16 -3.58
N ASP A 148 1.74 -4.01 -4.57
CA ASP A 148 1.36 -3.74 -5.97
C ASP A 148 2.06 -4.66 -6.98
N GLY A 149 3.08 -5.38 -6.59
CA GLY A 149 3.92 -6.20 -7.45
C GLY A 149 3.62 -7.70 -7.44
N ILE A 150 4.08 -8.38 -8.49
CA ILE A 150 4.08 -9.86 -8.57
C ILE A 150 4.84 -10.45 -7.37
N ASN A 151 5.92 -9.79 -6.96
CA ASN A 151 6.78 -10.21 -5.86
C ASN A 151 6.12 -10.13 -4.49
N ASP A 152 5.00 -9.42 -4.37
CA ASP A 152 4.25 -9.28 -3.13
C ASP A 152 3.08 -10.28 -3.04
N ALA A 153 2.72 -10.94 -4.16
CA ALA A 153 1.59 -11.86 -4.22
C ALA A 153 1.61 -12.97 -3.16
N PRO A 154 2.76 -13.65 -2.89
CA PRO A 154 2.83 -14.62 -1.81
C PRO A 154 2.57 -14.00 -0.43
N ALA A 155 3.16 -12.84 -0.13
CA ALA A 155 2.97 -12.14 1.14
C ALA A 155 1.52 -11.62 1.32
N LEU A 156 0.87 -11.17 0.22
CA LEU A 156 -0.54 -10.77 0.21
C LEU A 156 -1.46 -11.94 0.57
N SER A 157 -1.19 -13.13 0.01
CA SER A 157 -2.01 -14.33 0.27
C SER A 157 -1.81 -14.91 1.68
N HIS A 158 -0.65 -14.73 2.30
CA HIS A 158 -0.34 -15.20 3.65
C HIS A 158 -0.91 -14.27 4.74
N ALA A 159 -1.10 -12.99 4.44
CA ALA A 159 -1.64 -12.05 5.40
C ALA A 159 -3.10 -12.35 5.77
N HIS A 160 -3.56 -11.96 6.96
CA HIS A 160 -4.98 -12.03 7.30
C HIS A 160 -5.82 -11.18 6.34
N ILE A 161 -5.27 -10.07 5.88
CA ILE A 161 -5.89 -9.19 4.89
C ILE A 161 -4.82 -8.79 3.89
N GLY A 162 -4.88 -9.36 2.68
CA GLY A 162 -4.11 -8.92 1.53
C GLY A 162 -4.80 -7.75 0.84
N VAL A 163 -4.08 -6.68 0.57
CA VAL A 163 -4.59 -5.46 -0.06
C VAL A 163 -3.74 -5.14 -1.29
N ALA A 164 -4.31 -5.27 -2.47
CA ALA A 164 -3.63 -4.88 -3.71
C ALA A 164 -3.92 -3.42 -4.06
N MET A 165 -2.88 -2.71 -4.54
CA MET A 165 -3.03 -1.37 -5.11
C MET A 165 -3.68 -1.45 -6.49
N GLY A 166 -4.42 -0.42 -6.89
CA GLY A 166 -5.15 -0.41 -8.16
C GLY A 166 -4.27 -0.46 -9.42
N SER A 167 -3.02 -0.02 -9.32
CA SER A 167 -1.99 -0.19 -10.37
C SER A 167 -1.25 -1.51 -10.27
N GLY A 168 -1.58 -2.35 -9.29
CA GLY A 168 -0.92 -3.64 -9.08
C GLY A 168 -1.14 -4.60 -10.25
N THR A 169 -0.24 -5.56 -10.36
CA THR A 169 -0.34 -6.61 -11.37
C THR A 169 -1.57 -7.49 -11.15
N GLU A 170 -2.05 -8.12 -12.21
CA GLU A 170 -3.17 -9.08 -12.12
C GLU A 170 -2.93 -10.17 -11.08
N VAL A 171 -1.68 -10.63 -10.96
CA VAL A 171 -1.28 -11.65 -9.96
C VAL A 171 -1.43 -11.11 -8.53
N ALA A 172 -1.00 -9.88 -8.25
CA ALA A 172 -1.17 -9.26 -6.95
C ALA A 172 -2.66 -9.05 -6.62
N GLN A 173 -3.44 -8.59 -7.61
CA GLN A 173 -4.88 -8.41 -7.46
C GLN A 173 -5.62 -9.73 -7.19
N ALA A 174 -5.24 -10.81 -7.87
CA ALA A 174 -5.81 -12.14 -7.65
C ALA A 174 -5.46 -12.74 -6.27
N SER A 175 -4.33 -12.31 -5.69
CA SER A 175 -3.84 -12.79 -4.38
C SER A 175 -4.36 -11.98 -3.20
N ALA A 176 -5.08 -10.88 -3.45
CA ALA A 176 -5.55 -9.95 -2.43
C ALA A 176 -7.02 -10.15 -2.09
N ASN A 177 -7.40 -9.90 -0.82
CA ASN A 177 -8.79 -9.88 -0.38
C ASN A 177 -9.47 -8.53 -0.67
N VAL A 178 -8.67 -7.47 -0.82
CA VAL A 178 -9.14 -6.09 -1.03
C VAL A 178 -8.37 -5.48 -2.18
N LEU A 179 -9.09 -4.87 -3.12
CA LEU A 179 -8.50 -4.08 -4.20
C LEU A 179 -8.78 -2.59 -3.98
N LEU A 180 -7.73 -1.80 -3.87
CA LEU A 180 -7.85 -0.34 -3.79
C LEU A 180 -7.98 0.24 -5.20
N ILE A 181 -9.13 0.86 -5.50
CA ILE A 181 -9.32 1.57 -6.77
C ILE A 181 -8.43 2.82 -6.78
N GLY A 182 -7.38 2.78 -7.59
CA GLY A 182 -6.30 3.78 -7.60
C GLY A 182 -5.21 3.47 -6.56
N ASN A 183 -4.22 4.38 -6.45
CA ASN A 183 -2.99 4.14 -5.69
C ASN A 183 -2.89 5.00 -4.41
N ASP A 184 -4.03 5.36 -3.84
CA ASP A 184 -4.11 6.25 -2.68
C ASP A 184 -4.34 5.45 -1.39
N LEU A 185 -3.33 5.39 -0.52
CA LEU A 185 -3.39 4.71 0.78
C LEU A 185 -4.45 5.28 1.73
N ARG A 186 -4.88 6.54 1.54
CA ARG A 186 -5.96 7.12 2.34
C ARG A 186 -7.28 6.37 2.16
N LYS A 187 -7.48 5.73 0.99
CA LYS A 187 -8.65 4.86 0.76
C LYS A 187 -8.64 3.62 1.65
N PHE A 188 -7.46 3.05 1.91
CA PHE A 188 -7.32 1.96 2.87
C PHE A 188 -7.71 2.42 4.29
N VAL A 189 -7.22 3.59 4.71
CA VAL A 189 -7.59 4.20 5.99
C VAL A 189 -9.09 4.42 6.09
N ALA A 190 -9.72 4.98 5.05
CA ALA A 190 -11.16 5.18 4.98
C ALA A 190 -11.94 3.87 5.08
N THR A 191 -11.47 2.82 4.39
CA THR A 191 -12.06 1.47 4.47
C THR A 191 -12.00 0.92 5.90
N LEU A 192 -10.86 1.05 6.58
CA LEU A 192 -10.72 0.63 7.99
C LEU A 192 -11.63 1.42 8.93
N LYS A 193 -11.72 2.74 8.76
CA LYS A 193 -12.63 3.58 9.55
C LYS A 193 -14.09 3.12 9.36
N THR A 194 -14.49 2.88 8.12
CA THR A 194 -15.82 2.38 7.78
C THR A 194 -16.09 0.99 8.39
N ALA A 195 -15.15 0.06 8.26
CA ALA A 195 -15.27 -1.28 8.82
C ALA A 195 -15.41 -1.26 10.35
N ARG A 196 -14.63 -0.43 11.05
CA ARG A 196 -14.77 -0.25 12.51
C ARG A 196 -16.12 0.34 12.88
N TRP A 197 -16.62 1.28 12.12
CA TRP A 197 -17.94 1.87 12.35
C TRP A 197 -19.05 0.86 12.11
N CYS A 198 -19.01 0.11 10.99
CA CYS A 198 -19.94 -0.99 10.71
C CYS A 198 -19.96 -1.99 11.86
N ARG A 199 -18.78 -2.43 12.33
CA ARG A 199 -18.67 -3.34 13.46
C ARG A 199 -19.34 -2.78 14.72
N ALA A 200 -19.12 -1.49 15.03
CA ALA A 200 -19.74 -0.85 16.20
C ALA A 200 -21.27 -0.86 16.11
N VAL A 201 -21.85 -0.53 14.96
CA VAL A 201 -23.30 -0.56 14.74
C VAL A 201 -23.85 -2.00 14.84
N ILE A 202 -23.15 -2.98 14.27
CA ILE A 202 -23.53 -4.40 14.38
C ILE A 202 -23.60 -4.82 15.86
N PHE A 203 -22.57 -4.51 16.65
CA PHE A 203 -22.57 -4.86 18.07
C PHE A 203 -23.63 -4.10 18.86
N GLN A 204 -23.89 -2.83 18.55
CA GLN A 204 -24.96 -2.07 19.17
C GLN A 204 -26.31 -2.75 18.92
N ASN A 205 -26.60 -3.14 17.69
CA ASN A 205 -27.85 -3.82 17.35
C ASN A 205 -27.93 -5.18 18.04
N PHE A 206 -26.87 -6.00 17.94
CA PHE A 206 -26.84 -7.35 18.53
C PHE A 206 -27.07 -7.33 20.04
N TYR A 207 -26.30 -6.54 20.79
CA TYR A 207 -26.46 -6.46 22.23
C TYR A 207 -27.76 -5.73 22.63
N GLY A 208 -28.19 -4.76 21.83
CA GLY A 208 -29.47 -4.07 22.02
C GLY A 208 -30.64 -5.01 21.91
N THR A 209 -30.71 -5.83 20.86
CA THR A 209 -31.76 -6.84 20.67
C THR A 209 -31.75 -7.85 21.82
N LEU A 210 -30.59 -8.39 22.16
CA LEU A 210 -30.45 -9.35 23.25
C LEU A 210 -30.94 -8.78 24.60
N ALA A 211 -30.64 -7.51 24.87
CA ALA A 211 -31.08 -6.86 26.11
C ALA A 211 -32.59 -6.64 26.15
N VAL A 212 -33.20 -6.21 25.02
CA VAL A 212 -34.66 -6.01 24.93
C VAL A 212 -35.40 -7.34 25.09
N ASP A 213 -34.91 -8.39 24.42
CA ASP A 213 -35.54 -9.73 24.49
C ASP A 213 -35.42 -10.31 25.91
N ALA A 214 -34.25 -10.22 26.53
CA ALA A 214 -34.06 -10.67 27.91
C ALA A 214 -34.96 -9.91 28.89
N ALA A 215 -35.06 -8.60 28.76
CA ALA A 215 -35.94 -7.78 29.59
C ALA A 215 -37.42 -8.16 29.35
N GLY A 216 -37.83 -8.37 28.09
CA GLY A 216 -39.19 -8.82 27.73
C GLY A 216 -39.54 -10.14 28.35
N ILE A 217 -38.63 -11.13 28.32
CA ILE A 217 -38.83 -12.46 28.93
C ILE A 217 -39.04 -12.33 30.47
N VAL A 218 -38.17 -11.54 31.12
CA VAL A 218 -38.28 -11.33 32.58
C VAL A 218 -39.60 -10.67 32.95
N LEU A 219 -40.00 -9.59 32.23
CA LEU A 219 -41.26 -8.89 32.48
C LEU A 219 -42.49 -9.77 32.23
N ALA A 220 -42.42 -10.62 31.22
CA ALA A 220 -43.47 -11.60 30.94
C ALA A 220 -43.56 -12.66 32.05
N ALA A 221 -42.41 -13.18 32.53
CA ALA A 221 -42.35 -14.20 33.55
C ALA A 221 -42.90 -13.73 34.92
N VAL A 222 -42.74 -12.44 35.23
CA VAL A 222 -43.35 -11.83 36.45
C VAL A 222 -44.76 -11.30 36.22
N GLY A 223 -45.33 -11.49 35.01
CA GLY A 223 -46.73 -11.14 34.71
C GLY A 223 -46.97 -9.62 34.50
N LEU A 224 -45.93 -8.83 34.31
CA LEU A 224 -46.01 -7.37 34.11
C LEU A 224 -46.43 -6.98 32.70
N ILE A 225 -46.19 -7.84 31.70
CA ILE A 225 -46.59 -7.62 30.31
C ILE A 225 -47.40 -8.78 29.79
N ASN A 226 -48.37 -8.45 28.95
CA ASN A 226 -49.18 -9.47 28.24
C ASN A 226 -48.54 -9.83 26.89
N PRO A 227 -48.92 -10.93 26.23
CA PRO A 227 -48.33 -11.37 24.95
C PRO A 227 -48.39 -10.31 23.84
N LEU A 228 -49.46 -9.51 23.80
CA LEU A 228 -49.63 -8.45 22.81
C LEU A 228 -48.59 -7.31 23.01
N MET A 229 -48.38 -6.91 24.26
CA MET A 229 -47.33 -5.91 24.59
C MET A 229 -45.94 -6.44 24.32
N ALA A 230 -45.65 -7.70 24.61
CA ALA A 230 -44.37 -8.31 24.31
C ALA A 230 -44.09 -8.30 22.79
N ALA A 231 -45.09 -8.69 21.98
CA ALA A 231 -44.98 -8.65 20.52
C ALA A 231 -44.77 -7.23 19.99
N PHE A 232 -45.47 -6.23 20.55
CA PHE A 232 -45.31 -4.84 20.15
C PHE A 232 -43.92 -4.31 20.48
N ILE A 233 -43.38 -4.61 21.66
CA ILE A 233 -42.01 -4.23 22.07
C ILE A 233 -40.99 -4.86 21.11
N HIS A 234 -41.13 -6.15 20.81
CA HIS A 234 -40.23 -6.88 19.93
C HIS A 234 -40.20 -6.24 18.51
N VAL A 235 -41.33 -6.06 17.87
CA VAL A 235 -41.45 -5.47 16.53
C VAL A 235 -40.93 -4.04 16.51
N SER A 236 -41.23 -3.24 17.56
CA SER A 236 -40.76 -1.86 17.65
C SER A 236 -39.24 -1.78 17.83
N SER A 237 -38.66 -2.70 18.61
CA SER A 237 -37.21 -2.77 18.80
C SER A 237 -36.49 -3.18 17.52
N GLU A 238 -36.98 -4.16 16.77
CA GLU A 238 -36.42 -4.53 15.46
C GLU A 238 -36.43 -3.36 14.48
N LEU A 239 -37.56 -2.63 14.39
CA LEU A 239 -37.65 -1.45 13.56
C LEU A 239 -36.60 -0.39 13.97
N ALA A 240 -36.40 -0.16 15.26
CA ALA A 240 -35.43 0.78 15.79
C ALA A 240 -33.98 0.37 15.40
N PHE A 241 -33.65 -0.93 15.47
CA PHE A 241 -32.34 -1.43 15.08
C PHE A 241 -32.10 -1.40 13.56
N ILE A 242 -33.15 -1.65 12.76
CA ILE A 242 -33.12 -1.44 11.31
C ILE A 242 -32.81 0.04 11.00
N LEU A 243 -33.53 0.96 11.65
CA LEU A 243 -33.27 2.40 11.50
C LEU A 243 -31.87 2.81 11.97
N ASN A 244 -31.34 2.21 13.04
CA ASN A 244 -29.97 2.44 13.46
C ASN A 244 -28.97 1.99 12.38
N SER A 245 -29.25 0.91 11.66
CA SER A 245 -28.42 0.41 10.57
C SER A 245 -28.41 1.34 9.35
N THR A 246 -29.45 2.17 9.14
CA THR A 246 -29.46 3.15 8.03
C THR A 246 -28.38 4.21 8.17
N ARG A 247 -27.79 4.39 9.36
CA ARG A 247 -26.63 5.24 9.58
C ARG A 247 -25.40 4.81 8.78
N LEU A 248 -25.34 3.53 8.37
CA LEU A 248 -24.28 2.96 7.53
C LEU A 248 -24.48 3.25 6.06
N LEU A 249 -25.67 3.69 5.65
CA LEU A 249 -25.88 4.08 4.25
C LEU A 249 -24.93 5.23 3.88
N PRO A 250 -24.21 5.11 2.75
CA PRO A 250 -23.33 6.18 2.30
C PRO A 250 -24.15 7.46 2.13
N ARG A 251 -23.65 8.55 2.67
CA ARG A 251 -24.26 9.88 2.49
C ARG A 251 -23.96 10.37 1.06
N PHE A 252 -24.36 9.61 0.05
CA PHE A 252 -24.17 9.96 -1.37
C PHE A 252 -24.91 11.24 -1.81
N ALA A 253 -25.80 11.78 -0.97
CA ALA A 253 -26.64 12.90 -1.36
C ALA A 253 -26.03 14.30 -1.13
N ARG A 254 -24.83 14.43 -0.55
CA ARG A 254 -24.24 15.75 -0.26
C ARG A 254 -23.09 16.20 -1.16
N GLN A 255 -22.58 15.37 -2.02
CA GLN A 255 -21.46 15.75 -2.92
C GLN A 255 -21.88 16.09 -4.36
N ALA A 256 -23.12 15.82 -4.75
CA ALA A 256 -23.62 16.14 -6.10
C ALA A 256 -24.09 17.61 -6.27
N HIS A 257 -23.91 18.48 -5.26
CA HIS A 257 -24.38 19.87 -5.34
C HIS A 257 -23.24 20.91 -5.27
N ASN A 258 -21.98 20.47 -5.29
CA ASN A 258 -20.80 21.36 -5.27
C ASN A 258 -19.77 21.00 -6.35
N SER A 259 -20.23 20.54 -7.51
CA SER A 259 -19.41 20.45 -8.74
C SER A 259 -19.98 21.33 -9.84
#